data_038931bf3c0d5d95766c58825fc974b3
#
_entry.id   038931bf3c0d5d95766c58825fc974b3
#
_cell.length_a   1.000
_cell.length_b   1.000
_cell.length_c   1.000
_cell.angle_alpha   90.00
_cell.angle_beta   90.00
_cell.angle_gamma   90.00
#
_symmetry.space_group_name_H-M   'P 1'
#
loop_
_entity.id
_entity.type
_entity.pdbx_description
1 polymer ?
#
loop_
_entity_poly.entity_id
_entity_poly.type
_entity_poly.pdbx_seq_one_letter_code
_entity_poly.pdbx_strand_id
1 'polypeptide(L)'
;MPEWNDRGIILSVRPHAETAAIVNILTEEHGRHAGLVRGGQSSKMRGLLQPGNLVDLHWRARLEEHLGAMTFDLIKPYASNVLDDAFRLAGLSSVCAIMEAALPEREPARGVYEATDLIVQMITNLDAIEGGFGDHWLGGYIRWEIGMLGVAGYALDLDRCGVTGAKDGLLYVSPRTGVAVTAAGAGIHAPRLLPLPSFLGGESEKTLEEDLLDGMELTGHFLEKKVFGLQHQPLPPARQRLIDIARKRLGRDRIEEVEDASPEFE
;
A
#
# COMPACT_ATOMS: atom_id res chain seq x y z
N MET A 1 -1.24 36.39 0.48
CA MET A 1 -0.46 35.20 0.85
C MET A 1 -1.38 34.00 0.60
N PRO A 2 -1.00 33.05 -0.20
CA PRO A 2 -1.80 31.85 -0.39
C PRO A 2 -1.90 31.07 0.92
N GLU A 3 -3.11 30.65 1.25
CA GLU A 3 -3.43 29.84 2.42
C GLU A 3 -4.69 29.02 2.14
N TRP A 4 -4.76 27.82 2.73
CA TRP A 4 -5.89 26.92 2.61
C TRP A 4 -5.96 25.97 3.80
N ASN A 5 -7.15 25.41 4.03
CA ASN A 5 -7.40 24.33 4.98
C ASN A 5 -7.76 23.07 4.21
N ASP A 6 -7.37 21.93 4.71
CA ASP A 6 -7.67 20.62 4.12
C ASP A 6 -7.60 19.54 5.17
N ARG A 7 -7.98 18.34 4.79
CA ARG A 7 -7.79 17.12 5.55
C ARG A 7 -6.72 16.26 4.89
N GLY A 8 -5.92 15.56 5.66
CA GLY A 8 -4.88 14.73 5.06
C GLY A 8 -4.34 13.63 5.95
N ILE A 9 -3.65 12.70 5.31
CA ILE A 9 -2.94 11.57 5.92
C ILE A 9 -1.45 11.90 5.92
N ILE A 10 -0.82 11.91 7.09
CA ILE A 10 0.63 12.14 7.22
C ILE A 10 1.38 10.98 6.58
N LEU A 11 2.26 11.28 5.62
CA LEU A 11 3.06 10.26 4.92
C LEU A 11 4.45 10.11 5.55
N SER A 12 5.12 11.22 5.82
CA SER A 12 6.44 11.21 6.47
C SER A 12 6.69 12.48 7.27
N VAL A 13 7.58 12.36 8.24
CA VAL A 13 8.05 13.45 9.11
C VAL A 13 9.55 13.40 9.20
N ARG A 14 10.21 14.49 8.84
CA ARG A 14 11.68 14.61 8.88
C ARG A 14 12.08 15.77 9.77
N PRO A 15 12.96 15.56 10.75
CA PRO A 15 13.53 16.65 11.54
C PRO A 15 14.14 17.73 10.63
N HIS A 16 13.90 18.99 10.96
CA HIS A 16 14.46 20.13 10.26
C HIS A 16 14.92 21.20 11.27
N ALA A 17 16.19 21.62 11.17
CA ALA A 17 16.84 22.47 12.17
C ALA A 17 16.66 21.93 13.61
N GLU A 18 16.74 22.78 14.63
CA GLU A 18 16.72 22.36 16.04
C GLU A 18 15.35 21.92 16.55
N THR A 19 14.27 22.57 16.09
CA THR A 19 12.93 22.36 16.68
C THR A 19 11.84 22.07 15.66
N ALA A 20 12.07 22.36 14.37
CA ALA A 20 11.07 22.20 13.31
C ALA A 20 11.09 20.79 12.71
N ALA A 21 10.03 20.44 11.97
CA ALA A 21 9.98 19.27 11.13
C ALA A 21 9.42 19.65 9.75
N ILE A 22 9.86 18.91 8.71
CA ILE A 22 9.19 18.91 7.41
C ILE A 22 8.25 17.70 7.40
N VAL A 23 6.98 17.95 7.09
CA VAL A 23 5.94 16.94 6.99
C VAL A 23 5.49 16.83 5.54
N ASN A 24 5.48 15.60 5.00
CA ASN A 24 4.77 15.27 3.78
C ASN A 24 3.41 14.69 4.13
N ILE A 25 2.37 15.15 3.45
CA ILE A 25 0.98 14.78 3.70
C ILE A 25 0.25 14.55 2.37
N LEU A 26 -0.59 13.52 2.32
CA LEU A 26 -1.55 13.33 1.24
C LEU A 26 -2.86 14.02 1.64
N THR A 27 -3.22 15.08 0.94
CA THR A 27 -4.41 15.86 1.22
C THR A 27 -5.57 15.47 0.31
N GLU A 28 -6.79 15.78 0.72
CA GLU A 28 -8.01 15.45 -0.02
C GLU A 28 -8.12 16.27 -1.32
N GLU A 29 -7.83 17.58 -1.26
CA GLU A 29 -8.08 18.52 -2.35
C GLU A 29 -6.80 19.06 -3.00
N HIS A 30 -5.64 19.03 -2.30
CA HIS A 30 -4.39 19.64 -2.79
C HIS A 30 -3.30 18.61 -3.14
N GLY A 31 -3.64 17.30 -3.17
CA GLY A 31 -2.70 16.23 -3.49
C GLY A 31 -1.61 16.04 -2.43
N ARG A 32 -0.46 15.47 -2.82
CA ARG A 32 0.68 15.32 -1.93
C ARG A 32 1.37 16.66 -1.73
N HIS A 33 1.50 17.10 -0.50
CA HIS A 33 2.04 18.42 -0.16
C HIS A 33 3.07 18.33 0.97
N ALA A 34 4.14 19.15 0.87
CA ALA A 34 5.12 19.28 1.93
C ALA A 34 4.97 20.63 2.65
N GLY A 35 5.27 20.67 3.94
CA GLY A 35 5.27 21.90 4.71
C GLY A 35 6.11 21.86 5.97
N LEU A 36 6.51 23.05 6.44
CA LEU A 36 7.30 23.23 7.66
C LEU A 36 6.39 23.33 8.88
N VAL A 37 6.67 22.52 9.89
CA VAL A 37 5.99 22.55 11.19
C VAL A 37 6.94 23.10 12.25
N ARG A 38 6.64 24.28 12.75
CA ARG A 38 7.40 24.89 13.83
C ARG A 38 7.16 24.12 15.13
N GLY A 39 8.21 23.82 15.89
CA GLY A 39 8.10 23.00 17.10
C GLY A 39 7.70 21.55 16.84
N GLY A 40 7.81 21.06 15.59
CA GLY A 40 7.43 19.70 15.17
C GLY A 40 8.20 18.59 15.90
N GLN A 41 9.35 18.91 16.50
CA GLN A 41 10.14 17.95 17.27
C GLN A 41 9.77 17.89 18.76
N SER A 42 8.82 18.70 19.23
CA SER A 42 8.35 18.66 20.63
C SER A 42 7.65 17.33 20.95
N SER A 43 7.66 16.91 22.21
CA SER A 43 7.00 15.66 22.65
C SER A 43 5.51 15.63 22.31
N LYS A 44 4.82 16.77 22.43
CA LYS A 44 3.41 16.91 22.03
C LYS A 44 3.19 16.66 20.54
N MET A 45 4.04 17.25 19.69
CA MET A 45 3.90 17.10 18.24
C MET A 45 4.32 15.73 17.73
N ARG A 46 5.26 15.04 18.40
CA ARG A 46 5.67 13.68 18.01
C ARG A 46 4.53 12.67 18.02
N GLY A 47 3.60 12.75 18.96
CA GLY A 47 2.42 11.88 18.99
C GLY A 47 1.42 12.19 17.88
N LEU A 48 1.26 13.46 17.52
CA LEU A 48 0.38 13.91 16.45
C LEU A 48 0.99 13.61 15.07
N LEU A 49 2.27 13.95 14.88
CA LEU A 49 2.98 13.82 13.61
C LEU A 49 3.49 12.38 13.40
N GLN A 50 2.61 11.38 13.48
CA GLN A 50 2.94 10.01 13.14
C GLN A 50 2.47 9.70 11.72
N PRO A 51 3.29 9.05 10.87
CA PRO A 51 2.85 8.57 9.56
C PRO A 51 1.61 7.68 9.69
N GLY A 52 0.63 7.92 8.85
CA GLY A 52 -0.68 7.26 8.86
C GLY A 52 -1.76 8.02 9.64
N ASN A 53 -1.44 8.95 10.53
CA ASN A 53 -2.46 9.74 11.24
C ASN A 53 -3.25 10.62 10.27
N LEU A 54 -4.58 10.68 10.50
CA LEU A 54 -5.49 11.59 9.81
C LEU A 54 -5.59 12.90 10.60
N VAL A 55 -5.40 14.01 9.91
CA VAL A 55 -5.37 15.36 10.51
C VAL A 55 -6.16 16.37 9.68
N ASP A 56 -6.73 17.37 10.35
CA ASP A 56 -7.04 18.67 9.74
C ASP A 56 -5.78 19.50 9.70
N LEU A 57 -5.54 20.20 8.59
CA LEU A 57 -4.37 21.03 8.42
C LEU A 57 -4.71 22.41 7.89
N HIS A 58 -3.90 23.38 8.30
CA HIS A 58 -3.86 24.71 7.72
C HIS A 58 -2.47 24.95 7.15
N TRP A 59 -2.38 25.22 5.86
CA TRP A 59 -1.15 25.57 5.16
C TRP A 59 -1.16 27.04 4.74
N ARG A 60 0.00 27.70 4.82
CA ARG A 60 0.19 29.05 4.34
C ARG A 60 1.61 29.29 3.86
N ALA A 61 1.78 30.07 2.79
CA ALA A 61 3.09 30.45 2.28
C ALA A 61 3.09 31.89 1.75
N ARG A 62 4.28 32.42 1.47
CA ARG A 62 4.42 33.70 0.82
C ARG A 62 4.06 33.61 -0.67
N LEU A 63 4.48 32.55 -1.34
CA LEU A 63 4.18 32.20 -2.72
C LEU A 63 3.73 30.73 -2.76
N GLU A 64 2.94 30.35 -3.76
CA GLU A 64 2.40 28.98 -3.87
C GLU A 64 3.48 27.90 -3.99
N GLU A 65 4.56 28.19 -4.71
CA GLU A 65 5.68 27.27 -4.90
C GLU A 65 6.57 27.08 -3.67
N HIS A 66 6.41 27.93 -2.64
CA HIS A 66 7.20 27.78 -1.40
C HIS A 66 6.73 26.59 -0.57
N LEU A 67 7.63 26.03 0.23
CA LEU A 67 7.33 24.95 1.19
C LEU A 67 6.17 25.30 2.13
N GLY A 68 6.10 26.58 2.54
CA GLY A 68 5.06 27.05 3.46
C GLY A 68 5.21 26.52 4.88
N ALA A 69 4.31 27.00 5.73
CA ALA A 69 4.17 26.53 7.11
C ALA A 69 2.84 25.79 7.27
N MET A 70 2.86 24.69 8.05
CA MET A 70 1.68 23.90 8.38
C MET A 70 1.41 23.92 9.88
N THR A 71 0.14 23.88 10.24
CA THR A 71 -0.35 23.53 11.56
C THR A 71 -1.38 22.41 11.43
N PHE A 72 -1.53 21.59 12.48
CA PHE A 72 -2.35 20.40 12.44
C PHE A 72 -3.20 20.25 13.68
N ASP A 73 -4.40 19.72 13.48
CA ASP A 73 -5.27 19.18 14.52
C ASP A 73 -5.54 17.71 14.23
N LEU A 74 -5.37 16.83 15.24
CA LEU A 74 -5.54 15.39 15.09
C LEU A 74 -7.02 15.03 14.96
N ILE A 75 -7.38 14.33 13.87
CA ILE A 75 -8.73 13.76 13.70
C ILE A 75 -8.76 12.33 14.18
N LYS A 76 -7.85 11.47 13.66
CA LYS A 76 -7.77 10.06 14.04
C LYS A 76 -6.32 9.63 14.23
N PRO A 77 -5.99 9.05 15.38
CA PRO A 77 -4.64 8.57 15.69
C PRO A 77 -4.41 7.15 15.13
N TYR A 78 -4.54 6.96 13.84
CA TYR A 78 -4.44 5.64 13.19
C TYR A 78 -3.14 4.89 13.54
N ALA A 79 -2.02 5.61 13.60
CA ALA A 79 -0.74 5.00 13.91
C ALA A 79 -0.72 4.30 15.28
N SER A 80 -1.40 4.88 16.29
CA SER A 80 -1.44 4.31 17.64
C SER A 80 -2.15 2.95 17.71
N ASN A 81 -3.09 2.70 16.80
CA ASN A 81 -3.90 1.48 16.79
C ASN A 81 -3.11 0.23 16.34
N VAL A 82 -1.94 0.42 15.74
CA VAL A 82 -1.13 -0.65 15.17
C VAL A 82 0.27 -0.78 15.79
N LEU A 83 0.57 -0.02 16.83
CA LEU A 83 1.92 -0.03 17.43
C LEU A 83 2.32 -1.41 17.99
N ASP A 84 1.36 -2.17 18.49
CA ASP A 84 1.56 -3.49 19.08
C ASP A 84 1.49 -4.64 18.04
N ASP A 85 1.16 -4.33 16.78
CA ASP A 85 1.12 -5.31 15.69
C ASP A 85 2.14 -4.94 14.60
N ALA A 86 3.29 -5.62 14.61
CA ALA A 86 4.38 -5.37 13.66
C ALA A 86 3.97 -5.57 12.19
N PHE A 87 3.02 -6.46 11.90
CA PHE A 87 2.56 -6.72 10.54
C PHE A 87 1.70 -5.56 10.01
N ARG A 88 0.74 -5.10 10.80
CA ARG A 88 -0.09 -3.93 10.45
C ARG A 88 0.71 -2.64 10.41
N LEU A 89 1.63 -2.46 11.36
CA LEU A 89 2.53 -1.31 11.35
C LEU A 89 3.40 -1.27 10.09
N ALA A 90 3.87 -2.43 9.61
CA ALA A 90 4.58 -2.54 8.34
C ALA A 90 3.65 -2.20 7.16
N GLY A 91 2.39 -2.63 7.18
CA GLY A 91 1.38 -2.28 6.18
C GLY A 91 1.15 -0.77 6.10
N LEU A 92 0.86 -0.13 7.24
CA LEU A 92 0.67 1.32 7.33
C LEU A 92 1.91 2.09 6.84
N SER A 93 3.09 1.66 7.27
CA SER A 93 4.37 2.26 6.84
C SER A 93 4.59 2.10 5.34
N SER A 94 4.18 0.97 4.76
CA SER A 94 4.28 0.70 3.32
C SER A 94 3.36 1.60 2.51
N VAL A 95 2.09 1.76 2.93
CA VAL A 95 1.14 2.69 2.29
C VAL A 95 1.72 4.10 2.26
N CYS A 96 2.17 4.61 3.41
CA CYS A 96 2.75 5.96 3.50
C CYS A 96 3.97 6.14 2.58
N ALA A 97 4.89 5.15 2.58
CA ALA A 97 6.11 5.22 1.78
C ALA A 97 5.85 5.16 0.26
N ILE A 98 4.89 4.33 -0.18
CA ILE A 98 4.49 4.25 -1.58
C ILE A 98 3.85 5.57 -2.02
N MET A 99 2.94 6.14 -1.23
CA MET A 99 2.31 7.42 -1.55
C MET A 99 3.32 8.56 -1.63
N GLU A 100 4.27 8.63 -0.68
CA GLU A 100 5.31 9.65 -0.71
C GLU A 100 6.18 9.55 -1.96
N ALA A 101 6.52 8.34 -2.38
CA ALA A 101 7.47 8.12 -3.47
C ALA A 101 6.83 8.11 -4.87
N ALA A 102 5.57 7.64 -4.99
CA ALA A 102 4.92 7.47 -6.30
C ALA A 102 4.15 8.71 -6.79
N LEU A 103 3.64 9.55 -5.87
CA LEU A 103 2.82 10.69 -6.27
C LEU A 103 3.66 11.96 -6.52
N PRO A 104 3.34 12.70 -7.57
CA PRO A 104 3.88 14.04 -7.75
C PRO A 104 3.37 14.98 -6.64
N GLU A 105 4.11 16.07 -6.40
CA GLU A 105 3.67 17.10 -5.45
C GLU A 105 2.60 18.00 -6.06
N ARG A 106 1.62 18.39 -5.22
CA ARG A 106 0.62 19.41 -5.53
C ARG A 106 -0.29 19.08 -6.71
N GLU A 107 -0.43 17.80 -7.02
CA GLU A 107 -1.39 17.34 -8.01
C GLU A 107 -2.59 16.71 -7.30
N PRO A 108 -3.78 17.33 -7.34
CA PRO A 108 -4.99 16.77 -6.73
C PRO A 108 -5.32 15.41 -7.31
N ALA A 109 -5.57 14.44 -6.43
CA ALA A 109 -5.90 13.07 -6.80
C ALA A 109 -6.91 12.50 -5.79
N ARG A 110 -8.13 13.05 -5.76
CA ARG A 110 -9.16 12.73 -4.77
C ARG A 110 -9.43 11.23 -4.66
N GLY A 111 -9.56 10.53 -5.78
CA GLY A 111 -9.78 9.08 -5.78
C GLY A 111 -8.61 8.29 -5.17
N VAL A 112 -7.38 8.79 -5.30
CA VAL A 112 -6.19 8.22 -4.63
C VAL A 112 -6.26 8.47 -3.13
N TYR A 113 -6.64 9.67 -2.71
CA TYR A 113 -6.83 10.00 -1.29
C TYR A 113 -7.88 9.08 -0.66
N GLU A 114 -9.07 8.97 -1.27
CA GLU A 114 -10.17 8.13 -0.78
C GLU A 114 -9.77 6.65 -0.67
N ALA A 115 -9.11 6.10 -1.69
CA ALA A 115 -8.60 4.73 -1.68
C ALA A 115 -7.52 4.52 -0.60
N THR A 116 -6.67 5.52 -0.38
CA THR A 116 -5.61 5.46 0.63
C THR A 116 -6.19 5.59 2.05
N ASP A 117 -7.18 6.46 2.28
CA ASP A 117 -7.87 6.54 3.57
C ASP A 117 -8.59 5.23 3.88
N LEU A 118 -9.25 4.61 2.90
CA LEU A 118 -9.91 3.32 3.07
C LEU A 118 -8.92 2.22 3.48
N ILE A 119 -7.80 2.08 2.78
CA ILE A 119 -6.83 1.02 3.15
C ILE A 119 -6.17 1.30 4.51
N VAL A 120 -5.91 2.55 4.87
CA VAL A 120 -5.42 2.92 6.21
C VAL A 120 -6.44 2.52 7.28
N GLN A 121 -7.74 2.77 7.05
CA GLN A 121 -8.80 2.33 7.94
C GLN A 121 -8.86 0.81 8.07
N MET A 122 -8.74 0.06 6.97
CA MET A 122 -8.72 -1.41 7.00
C MET A 122 -7.53 -1.95 7.79
N ILE A 123 -6.36 -1.36 7.66
CA ILE A 123 -5.16 -1.76 8.42
C ILE A 123 -5.32 -1.46 9.92
N THR A 124 -5.97 -0.36 10.28
CA THR A 124 -5.95 0.18 11.64
C THR A 124 -7.21 -0.11 12.47
N ASN A 125 -8.35 -0.49 11.85
CA ASN A 125 -9.63 -0.75 12.47
C ASN A 125 -10.15 -2.14 12.12
N LEU A 126 -9.68 -3.19 12.79
CA LEU A 126 -10.16 -4.56 12.51
C LEU A 126 -11.55 -4.85 13.07
N ASP A 127 -11.98 -4.16 14.12
CA ASP A 127 -13.29 -4.37 14.72
C ASP A 127 -14.45 -3.86 13.85
N ALA A 128 -14.18 -3.07 12.82
CA ALA A 128 -15.18 -2.48 11.95
C ALA A 128 -15.57 -3.36 10.75
N ILE A 129 -14.88 -4.49 10.51
CA ILE A 129 -15.20 -5.41 9.42
C ILE A 129 -15.96 -6.61 10.00
N GLU A 130 -17.22 -6.39 10.38
CA GLU A 130 -18.23 -7.44 10.54
C GLU A 130 -18.43 -8.09 9.17
N GLY A 131 -17.81 -9.24 8.94
CA GLY A 131 -17.96 -9.94 7.67
C GLY A 131 -16.87 -10.96 7.33
N GLY A 132 -16.08 -11.40 8.31
CA GLY A 132 -15.28 -12.62 8.17
C GLY A 132 -14.03 -12.54 7.31
N PHE A 133 -13.47 -11.35 7.14
CA PHE A 133 -12.17 -11.19 6.50
C PHE A 133 -11.05 -10.96 7.51
N GLY A 134 -10.93 -11.72 8.56
CA GLY A 134 -9.88 -11.73 9.57
C GLY A 134 -8.63 -10.89 9.24
N ASP A 135 -7.46 -11.48 9.17
CA ASP A 135 -6.19 -10.82 8.74
C ASP A 135 -6.19 -10.30 7.26
N HIS A 136 -7.34 -10.20 6.60
CA HIS A 136 -7.45 -9.99 5.15
C HIS A 136 -7.34 -8.54 4.66
N TRP A 137 -6.97 -7.60 5.53
CA TRP A 137 -6.55 -6.28 5.09
C TRP A 137 -5.45 -6.35 4.01
N LEU A 138 -4.64 -7.44 4.00
CA LEU A 138 -3.57 -7.63 3.01
C LEU A 138 -4.14 -7.81 1.58
N GLY A 139 -5.26 -8.51 1.42
CA GLY A 139 -5.96 -8.59 0.13
C GLY A 139 -6.47 -7.22 -0.34
N GLY A 140 -6.99 -6.39 0.60
CA GLY A 140 -7.34 -4.99 0.34
C GLY A 140 -6.12 -4.15 -0.05
N TYR A 141 -5.00 -4.33 0.63
CA TYR A 141 -3.73 -3.68 0.32
C TYR A 141 -3.24 -4.02 -1.10
N ILE A 142 -3.30 -5.30 -1.50
CA ILE A 142 -2.92 -5.73 -2.85
C ILE A 142 -3.81 -5.08 -3.91
N ARG A 143 -5.14 -5.03 -3.69
CA ARG A 143 -6.06 -4.34 -4.60
C ARG A 143 -5.79 -2.84 -4.67
N TRP A 144 -5.43 -2.22 -3.54
CA TRP A 144 -5.01 -0.83 -3.50
C TRP A 144 -3.72 -0.61 -4.32
N GLU A 145 -2.70 -1.48 -4.21
CA GLU A 145 -1.49 -1.41 -5.06
C GLU A 145 -1.83 -1.54 -6.55
N ILE A 146 -2.78 -2.42 -6.94
CA ILE A 146 -3.28 -2.53 -8.32
C ILE A 146 -3.92 -1.22 -8.78
N GLY A 147 -4.75 -0.61 -7.94
CA GLY A 147 -5.32 0.71 -8.21
C GLY A 147 -4.25 1.77 -8.44
N MET A 148 -3.19 1.77 -7.64
CA MET A 148 -2.05 2.68 -7.78
C MET A 148 -1.27 2.46 -9.09
N LEU A 149 -1.12 1.21 -9.54
CA LEU A 149 -0.57 0.92 -10.87
C LEU A 149 -1.42 1.54 -11.96
N GLY A 150 -2.75 1.47 -11.85
CA GLY A 150 -3.69 2.11 -12.77
C GLY A 150 -3.52 3.63 -12.83
N VAL A 151 -3.42 4.29 -11.67
CA VAL A 151 -3.17 5.74 -11.57
C VAL A 151 -1.84 6.12 -12.20
N ALA A 152 -0.81 5.29 -12.05
CA ALA A 152 0.49 5.50 -12.68
C ALA A 152 0.51 5.20 -14.20
N GLY A 153 -0.63 4.83 -14.79
CA GLY A 153 -0.75 4.51 -16.22
C GLY A 153 -0.40 3.07 -16.58
N TYR A 154 -0.31 2.16 -15.61
CA TYR A 154 0.03 0.73 -15.79
C TYR A 154 -1.07 -0.19 -15.28
N ALA A 155 -2.33 0.09 -15.65
CA ALA A 155 -3.47 -0.76 -15.28
C ALA A 155 -3.22 -2.21 -15.75
N LEU A 156 -3.47 -3.17 -14.83
CA LEU A 156 -3.47 -4.58 -15.16
C LEU A 156 -4.82 -4.95 -15.79
N ASP A 157 -4.81 -5.81 -16.82
CA ASP A 157 -6.01 -6.41 -17.40
C ASP A 157 -6.13 -7.86 -16.92
N LEU A 158 -6.91 -8.04 -15.86
CA LEU A 158 -7.09 -9.33 -15.19
C LEU A 158 -8.41 -10.02 -15.57
N ASP A 159 -9.22 -9.43 -16.46
CA ASP A 159 -10.57 -9.89 -16.77
C ASP A 159 -10.61 -10.89 -17.94
N ARG A 160 -9.55 -10.97 -18.73
CA ARG A 160 -9.49 -11.86 -19.91
C ARG A 160 -8.06 -12.30 -20.25
N CYS A 161 -7.96 -13.46 -20.85
CA CYS A 161 -6.69 -13.97 -21.37
C CYS A 161 -6.22 -13.16 -22.59
N GLY A 162 -5.01 -12.59 -22.52
CA GLY A 162 -4.41 -11.84 -23.63
C GLY A 162 -4.03 -12.68 -24.86
N VAL A 163 -4.06 -14.02 -24.73
CA VAL A 163 -3.71 -14.96 -25.81
C VAL A 163 -4.97 -15.57 -26.45
N THR A 164 -5.89 -16.07 -25.62
CA THR A 164 -7.07 -16.82 -26.09
C THR A 164 -8.35 -15.96 -26.11
N GLY A 165 -8.36 -14.82 -25.43
CA GLY A 165 -9.55 -14.00 -25.21
C GLY A 165 -10.57 -14.57 -24.22
N ALA A 166 -10.30 -15.75 -23.64
CA ALA A 166 -11.17 -16.40 -22.65
C ALA A 166 -11.23 -15.55 -21.35
N LYS A 167 -12.37 -15.60 -20.67
CA LYS A 167 -12.59 -14.94 -19.36
C LYS A 167 -12.45 -15.91 -18.20
N ASP A 168 -12.57 -17.20 -18.47
CA ASP A 168 -12.47 -18.28 -17.50
C ASP A 168 -11.11 -19.01 -17.65
N GLY A 169 -10.67 -19.75 -16.66
CA GLY A 169 -9.42 -20.48 -16.67
C GLY A 169 -8.19 -19.57 -16.53
N LEU A 170 -8.34 -18.37 -15.96
CA LEU A 170 -7.24 -17.43 -15.75
C LEU A 170 -6.38 -17.88 -14.57
N LEU A 171 -5.11 -18.18 -14.82
CA LEU A 171 -4.17 -18.70 -13.81
C LEU A 171 -2.91 -17.84 -13.63
N TYR A 172 -2.59 -17.05 -14.63
CA TYR A 172 -1.32 -16.32 -14.67
C TYR A 172 -1.51 -14.86 -15.12
N VAL A 173 -0.49 -14.05 -14.88
CA VAL A 173 -0.35 -12.70 -15.41
C VAL A 173 1.00 -12.58 -16.13
N SER A 174 0.99 -12.03 -17.33
CA SER A 174 2.21 -11.76 -18.08
C SER A 174 3.03 -10.64 -17.40
N PRO A 175 4.27 -10.89 -16.95
CA PRO A 175 5.11 -9.89 -16.28
C PRO A 175 5.50 -8.73 -17.18
N ARG A 176 5.36 -8.89 -18.51
CA ARG A 176 5.67 -7.87 -19.50
C ARG A 176 4.49 -6.93 -19.76
N THR A 177 3.29 -7.49 -19.88
CA THR A 177 2.10 -6.75 -20.32
C THR A 177 1.10 -6.44 -19.24
N GLY A 178 1.10 -7.17 -18.11
CA GLY A 178 0.11 -7.03 -17.05
C GLY A 178 -1.26 -7.65 -17.41
N VAL A 179 -1.32 -8.47 -18.47
CA VAL A 179 -2.56 -9.10 -18.93
C VAL A 179 -2.65 -10.53 -18.41
N ALA A 180 -3.85 -10.94 -17.98
CA ALA A 180 -4.11 -12.30 -17.52
C ALA A 180 -3.93 -13.34 -18.64
N VAL A 181 -3.57 -14.58 -18.26
CA VAL A 181 -3.30 -15.70 -19.18
C VAL A 181 -3.89 -16.99 -18.61
N THR A 182 -4.60 -17.75 -19.44
CA THR A 182 -5.07 -19.10 -19.11
C THR A 182 -3.93 -20.14 -19.15
N ALA A 183 -4.11 -21.32 -18.55
CA ALA A 183 -3.16 -22.41 -18.65
C ALA A 183 -2.85 -22.77 -20.12
N ALA A 184 -3.87 -22.86 -20.97
CA ALA A 184 -3.73 -23.13 -22.41
C ALA A 184 -2.96 -22.01 -23.14
N GLY A 185 -3.21 -20.74 -22.80
CA GLY A 185 -2.50 -19.59 -23.36
C GLY A 185 -1.05 -19.48 -22.91
N ALA A 186 -0.75 -19.95 -21.70
CA ALA A 186 0.59 -19.95 -21.12
C ALA A 186 1.52 -20.96 -21.81
N GLY A 187 1.01 -22.19 -22.05
CA GLY A 187 1.79 -23.26 -22.65
C GLY A 187 3.16 -23.43 -21.98
N ILE A 188 4.22 -23.49 -22.79
CA ILE A 188 5.62 -23.64 -22.31
C ILE A 188 6.14 -22.42 -21.54
N HIS A 189 5.44 -21.29 -21.57
CA HIS A 189 5.86 -20.04 -20.90
C HIS A 189 5.35 -19.94 -19.47
N ALA A 190 4.47 -20.86 -19.00
CA ALA A 190 3.91 -20.85 -17.65
C ALA A 190 4.94 -20.57 -16.53
N PRO A 191 6.15 -21.17 -16.51
CA PRO A 191 7.14 -20.93 -15.46
C PRO A 191 7.72 -19.50 -15.42
N ARG A 192 7.44 -18.69 -16.44
CA ARG A 192 7.90 -17.28 -16.53
C ARG A 192 6.78 -16.28 -16.26
N LEU A 193 5.57 -16.75 -16.04
CA LEU A 193 4.40 -15.93 -15.73
C LEU A 193 4.23 -15.81 -14.23
N LEU A 194 3.59 -14.74 -13.80
CA LEU A 194 3.26 -14.53 -12.39
C LEU A 194 1.93 -15.22 -12.10
N PRO A 195 1.76 -15.89 -10.95
CA PRO A 195 0.47 -16.45 -10.56
C PRO A 195 -0.60 -15.35 -10.46
N LEU A 196 -1.84 -15.69 -10.84
CA LEU A 196 -3.00 -14.83 -10.62
C LEU A 196 -3.80 -15.37 -9.43
N PRO A 197 -3.83 -14.66 -8.28
CA PRO A 197 -4.56 -15.05 -7.09
C PRO A 197 -6.07 -15.20 -7.33
N SER A 198 -6.72 -16.12 -6.60
CA SER A 198 -8.16 -16.34 -6.70
C SER A 198 -8.99 -15.12 -6.36
N PHE A 199 -8.59 -14.37 -5.32
CA PHE A 199 -9.28 -13.15 -4.91
C PHE A 199 -9.13 -11.96 -5.89
N LEU A 200 -8.28 -12.10 -6.94
CA LEU A 200 -8.13 -11.17 -8.06
C LEU A 200 -8.78 -11.70 -9.35
N GLY A 201 -9.56 -12.77 -9.28
CA GLY A 201 -10.24 -13.37 -10.42
C GLY A 201 -9.50 -14.56 -11.04
N GLY A 202 -8.44 -15.05 -10.43
CA GLY A 202 -7.74 -16.25 -10.85
C GLY A 202 -8.50 -17.54 -10.46
N GLU A 203 -8.28 -18.62 -11.19
CA GLU A 203 -8.75 -19.97 -10.82
C GLU A 203 -7.64 -20.77 -10.10
N SER A 204 -7.05 -20.14 -9.06
CA SER A 204 -6.02 -20.77 -8.22
C SER A 204 -6.65 -21.79 -7.27
N GLU A 205 -6.01 -22.96 -7.13
CA GLU A 205 -6.36 -23.97 -6.12
C GLU A 205 -5.51 -23.84 -4.84
N LYS A 206 -4.74 -22.75 -4.73
CA LYS A 206 -3.87 -22.46 -3.59
C LYS A 206 -4.67 -22.03 -2.37
N THR A 207 -4.04 -22.10 -1.20
CA THR A 207 -4.61 -21.53 0.02
C THR A 207 -4.66 -20.00 -0.10
N LEU A 208 -5.48 -19.37 0.75
CA LEU A 208 -5.57 -17.91 0.77
C LEU A 208 -4.22 -17.26 1.12
N GLU A 209 -3.45 -17.84 2.02
CA GLU A 209 -2.12 -17.38 2.44
C GLU A 209 -1.14 -17.41 1.26
N GLU A 210 -1.15 -18.47 0.48
CA GLU A 210 -0.35 -18.60 -0.75
C GLU A 210 -0.77 -17.57 -1.79
N ASP A 211 -2.08 -17.39 -2.00
CA ASP A 211 -2.63 -16.39 -2.92
C ASP A 211 -2.28 -14.95 -2.49
N LEU A 212 -2.29 -14.65 -1.19
CA LEU A 212 -1.87 -13.35 -0.67
C LEU A 212 -0.37 -13.08 -0.94
N LEU A 213 0.49 -14.08 -0.77
CA LEU A 213 1.91 -13.95 -1.10
C LEU A 213 2.13 -13.77 -2.61
N ASP A 214 1.44 -14.55 -3.44
CA ASP A 214 1.47 -14.38 -4.90
C ASP A 214 1.00 -12.98 -5.32
N GLY A 215 -0.06 -12.46 -4.70
CA GLY A 215 -0.56 -11.09 -4.95
C GLY A 215 0.47 -10.02 -4.59
N MET A 216 1.17 -10.18 -3.47
CA MET A 216 2.28 -9.29 -3.07
C MET A 216 3.46 -9.35 -4.05
N GLU A 217 3.76 -10.52 -4.61
CA GLU A 217 4.81 -10.67 -5.62
C GLU A 217 4.38 -10.07 -6.95
N LEU A 218 3.13 -10.30 -7.36
CA LEU A 218 2.53 -9.74 -8.56
C LEU A 218 2.61 -8.21 -8.56
N THR A 219 2.06 -7.57 -7.54
CA THR A 219 2.05 -6.09 -7.46
C THR A 219 3.45 -5.52 -7.28
N GLY A 220 4.28 -6.20 -6.48
CA GLY A 220 5.69 -5.82 -6.29
C GLY A 220 6.48 -5.79 -7.58
N HIS A 221 6.30 -6.80 -8.45
CA HIS A 221 6.94 -6.84 -9.78
C HIS A 221 6.61 -5.61 -10.62
N PHE A 222 5.33 -5.26 -10.70
CA PHE A 222 4.91 -4.12 -11.53
C PHE A 222 5.27 -2.77 -10.92
N LEU A 223 5.15 -2.60 -9.60
CA LEU A 223 5.62 -1.40 -8.91
C LEU A 223 7.11 -1.18 -9.15
N GLU A 224 7.93 -2.22 -8.94
CA GLU A 224 9.38 -2.12 -9.15
C GLU A 224 9.74 -1.79 -10.61
N LYS A 225 9.11 -2.46 -11.59
CA LYS A 225 9.51 -2.30 -13.02
C LYS A 225 8.85 -1.11 -13.69
N LYS A 226 7.62 -0.74 -13.30
CA LYS A 226 6.82 0.22 -14.07
C LYS A 226 6.66 1.58 -13.37
N VAL A 227 6.67 1.61 -12.04
CA VAL A 227 6.52 2.86 -11.29
C VAL A 227 7.89 3.36 -10.86
N PHE A 228 8.58 2.61 -10.02
CA PHE A 228 9.84 3.05 -9.43
C PHE A 228 11.04 2.87 -10.37
N GLY A 229 11.10 1.77 -11.13
CA GLY A 229 12.22 1.49 -12.05
C GLY A 229 12.37 2.51 -13.17
N LEU A 230 11.25 3.05 -13.67
CA LEU A 230 11.30 4.11 -14.70
C LEU A 230 11.81 5.44 -14.13
N GLN A 231 11.67 5.66 -12.84
CA GLN A 231 12.21 6.81 -12.12
C GLN A 231 13.64 6.56 -11.59
N HIS A 232 14.24 5.40 -11.92
CA HIS A 232 15.52 4.95 -11.35
C HIS A 232 15.55 4.92 -9.81
N GLN A 233 14.40 4.66 -9.20
CA GLN A 233 14.25 4.54 -7.74
C GLN A 233 14.02 3.08 -7.36
N PRO A 234 14.54 2.63 -6.22
CA PRO A 234 14.19 1.32 -5.69
C PRO A 234 12.78 1.33 -5.11
N LEU A 235 12.18 0.15 -5.02
CA LEU A 235 10.94 -0.04 -4.25
C LEU A 235 11.15 0.42 -2.80
N PRO A 236 10.20 1.15 -2.19
CA PRO A 236 10.35 1.66 -0.82
C PRO A 236 10.70 0.54 0.19
N PRO A 237 11.72 0.72 1.05
CA PRO A 237 12.13 -0.31 2.02
C PRO A 237 11.02 -0.76 2.98
N ALA A 238 10.04 0.10 3.25
CA ALA A 238 8.88 -0.24 4.06
C ALA A 238 8.02 -1.33 3.40
N ARG A 239 7.87 -1.28 2.08
CA ARG A 239 7.16 -2.30 1.31
C ARG A 239 7.92 -3.63 1.32
N GLN A 240 9.26 -3.60 1.24
CA GLN A 240 10.07 -4.80 1.33
C GLN A 240 9.93 -5.45 2.72
N ARG A 241 9.95 -4.66 3.80
CA ARG A 241 9.70 -5.18 5.16
C ARG A 241 8.33 -5.82 5.29
N LEU A 242 7.30 -5.24 4.68
CA LEU A 242 5.96 -5.81 4.72
C LEU A 242 5.92 -7.22 4.13
N ILE A 243 6.50 -7.44 2.94
CA ILE A 243 6.51 -8.78 2.32
C ILE A 243 7.36 -9.78 3.13
N ASP A 244 8.47 -9.32 3.73
CA ASP A 244 9.31 -10.20 4.55
C ASP A 244 8.58 -10.66 5.82
N ILE A 245 7.77 -9.80 6.44
CA ILE A 245 6.91 -10.14 7.59
C ILE A 245 5.76 -11.04 7.13
N ALA A 246 5.11 -10.73 5.98
CA ALA A 246 4.03 -11.53 5.43
C ALA A 246 4.50 -12.98 5.15
N ARG A 247 5.65 -13.13 4.50
CA ARG A 247 6.24 -14.48 4.25
C ARG A 247 6.50 -15.27 5.52
N LYS A 248 6.95 -14.60 6.60
CA LYS A 248 7.19 -15.26 7.87
C LYS A 248 5.90 -15.63 8.59
N ARG A 249 4.89 -14.77 8.55
CA ARG A 249 3.61 -14.97 9.23
C ARG A 249 2.77 -16.02 8.51
N LEU A 250 2.53 -15.84 7.22
CA LEU A 250 1.70 -16.74 6.39
C LEU A 250 2.39 -18.06 6.02
N GLY A 251 3.72 -18.12 6.05
CA GLY A 251 4.48 -19.35 5.83
C GLY A 251 4.62 -20.24 7.06
N ARG A 252 4.39 -19.74 8.29
CA ARG A 252 4.46 -20.52 9.53
C ARG A 252 3.29 -21.48 9.69
N ASP A 253 2.09 -21.06 9.29
CA ASP A 253 0.90 -21.88 9.39
C ASP A 253 1.05 -23.19 8.59
N ARG A 254 1.85 -23.18 7.53
CA ARG A 254 2.19 -24.35 6.72
C ARG A 254 3.09 -25.38 7.43
N ILE A 255 3.90 -24.96 8.39
CA ILE A 255 4.80 -25.87 9.16
C ILE A 255 3.99 -26.55 10.26
N GLU A 256 3.08 -25.83 10.92
CA GLU A 256 2.24 -26.38 11.98
C GLU A 256 1.21 -27.38 11.44
N GLU A 257 0.59 -27.13 10.27
CA GLU A 257 -0.31 -28.10 9.62
C GLU A 257 0.39 -29.38 9.15
N VAL A 258 1.67 -29.29 8.74
CA VAL A 258 2.45 -30.48 8.32
C VAL A 258 2.93 -31.28 9.54
N GLU A 259 3.21 -30.67 10.67
CA GLU A 259 3.59 -31.37 11.91
C GLU A 259 2.40 -32.09 12.57
N ASP A 260 1.18 -31.47 12.51
CA ASP A 260 -0.04 -32.09 13.07
C ASP A 260 -0.61 -33.22 12.15
N ALA A 261 -0.22 -33.24 10.87
CA ALA A 261 -0.61 -34.27 9.91
C ALA A 261 0.34 -35.48 9.88
N SER A 262 1.37 -35.55 10.74
CA SER A 262 2.22 -36.72 10.85
C SER A 262 1.47 -37.87 11.51
N PRO A 263 1.22 -38.99 10.85
CA PRO A 263 0.51 -40.11 11.44
C PRO A 263 1.32 -40.69 12.59
N GLU A 264 0.69 -40.85 13.76
CA GLU A 264 1.20 -41.67 14.83
C GLU A 264 1.39 -43.10 14.26
N PHE A 265 2.63 -43.48 14.01
CA PHE A 265 2.97 -44.88 13.76
C PHE A 265 2.93 -45.61 15.11
N GLU A 266 1.88 -46.41 15.35
CA GLU A 266 1.89 -47.53 16.28
C GLU A 266 2.63 -48.73 15.67
#